data_8a3d3a35450c88f02254af6bd1eb60ae
#
_entry.id   8a3d3a35450c88f02254af6bd1eb60ae
#
_cell.length_a   1.000
_cell.length_b   1.000
_cell.length_c   1.000
_cell.angle_alpha   90.00
_cell.angle_beta   90.00
_cell.angle_gamma   90.00
#
_symmetry.space_group_name_H-M   'P 1'
#
loop_
_entity.id
_entity.type
_entity.pdbx_description
1 polymer ?
#
loop_
_entity_poly.entity_id
_entity_poly.type
_entity_poly.pdbx_seq_one_letter_code
_entity_poly.pdbx_strand_id
1 'polypeptide(L)'
;MIVVPRIDPASAKAKLDAGEAVALDVTSSLVYPAVSHRLPGAIRIPPEPIIRGLQAARPAAEIAKHFESLPPDRDIVAYCT
;
A
#
# COMPACT_ATOMS: atom_id res chain seq x y z
N MET A 1 4.21 16.72 12.17
CA MET A 1 3.90 15.28 12.13
C MET A 1 2.79 15.02 11.12
N ILE A 2 2.97 14.06 10.26
CA ILE A 2 1.92 13.65 9.33
C ILE A 2 1.11 12.55 10.00
N VAL A 3 -0.21 12.76 10.09
CA VAL A 3 -1.12 11.74 10.63
C VAL A 3 -1.83 11.09 9.45
N VAL A 4 -1.63 9.78 9.30
CA VAL A 4 -2.33 9.00 8.28
C VAL A 4 -3.65 8.50 8.88
N PRO A 5 -4.81 8.91 8.33
CA PRO A 5 -6.08 8.47 8.88
C PRO A 5 -6.29 6.97 8.64
N ARG A 6 -6.94 6.34 9.59
CA ARG A 6 -7.39 4.97 9.42
C ARG A 6 -8.82 4.96 8.90
N ILE A 7 -9.13 3.98 8.08
CA ILE A 7 -10.47 3.80 7.52
C ILE A 7 -11.00 2.44 7.98
N ASP A 8 -12.29 2.37 8.33
CA ASP A 8 -12.89 1.11 8.70
C ASP A 8 -13.11 0.21 7.46
N PRO A 9 -13.19 -1.11 7.63
CA PRO A 9 -13.31 -2.04 6.50
C PRO A 9 -14.52 -1.79 5.61
N ALA A 10 -15.66 -1.42 6.18
CA ALA A 10 -16.87 -1.17 5.40
C ALA A 10 -16.73 0.06 4.49
N SER A 11 -16.14 1.14 5.00
CA SER A 11 -15.89 2.36 4.22
C SER A 11 -14.85 2.10 3.14
N ALA A 12 -13.80 1.32 3.46
CA ALA A 12 -12.77 0.94 2.49
C ALA A 12 -13.37 0.12 1.36
N LYS A 13 -14.22 -0.85 1.67
CA LYS A 13 -14.90 -1.68 0.67
C LYS A 13 -15.77 -0.84 -0.25
N ALA A 14 -16.52 0.11 0.30
CA ALA A 14 -17.37 0.98 -0.50
C ALA A 14 -16.56 1.80 -1.50
N LYS A 15 -15.41 2.36 -1.09
CA LYS A 15 -14.52 3.11 -1.98
C LYS A 15 -13.92 2.23 -3.07
N LEU A 16 -13.48 1.03 -2.71
CA LEU A 16 -12.89 0.09 -3.67
C LEU A 16 -13.93 -0.36 -4.69
N ASP A 17 -15.14 -0.70 -4.25
CA ASP A 17 -16.23 -1.14 -5.12
C ASP A 17 -16.69 -0.03 -6.07
N ALA A 18 -16.63 1.22 -5.63
CA ALA A 18 -16.98 2.38 -6.44
C ALA A 18 -15.89 2.82 -7.42
N GLY A 19 -14.71 2.21 -7.37
CA GLY A 19 -13.57 2.59 -8.20
C GLY A 19 -12.92 3.91 -7.79
N GLU A 20 -13.21 4.41 -6.60
CA GLU A 20 -12.62 5.65 -6.05
C GLU A 20 -11.26 5.44 -5.43
N ALA A 21 -10.93 4.20 -5.09
CA ALA A 21 -9.67 3.85 -4.44
C ALA A 21 -9.11 2.56 -5.03
N VAL A 22 -7.81 2.38 -4.85
CA VAL A 22 -7.12 1.10 -5.12
C VAL A 22 -6.55 0.55 -3.83
N ALA A 23 -6.49 -0.77 -3.72
CA ALA A 23 -5.89 -1.43 -2.57
C ALA A 23 -4.39 -1.60 -2.78
N LEU A 24 -3.61 -1.26 -1.77
CA LEU A 24 -2.17 -1.44 -1.74
C LEU A 24 -1.83 -2.46 -0.66
N ASP A 25 -1.29 -3.60 -1.07
CA ASP A 25 -0.86 -4.65 -0.15
C ASP A 25 0.60 -4.41 0.24
N VAL A 26 0.82 -4.00 1.49
CA VAL A 26 2.15 -3.77 2.06
C VAL A 26 2.51 -4.83 3.10
N THR A 27 1.90 -6.01 3.02
CA THR A 27 2.24 -7.13 3.90
C THR A 27 3.74 -7.45 3.81
N SER A 28 4.36 -7.71 4.96
CA SER A 28 5.76 -8.12 5.03
C SER A 28 6.04 -9.30 4.10
N SER A 29 7.18 -9.27 3.41
CA SER A 29 7.57 -10.35 2.50
C SER A 29 7.81 -11.67 3.22
N LEU A 30 8.04 -11.63 4.53
CA LEU A 30 8.16 -12.84 5.35
C LEU A 30 6.79 -13.52 5.52
N VAL A 31 5.73 -12.75 5.66
CA VAL A 31 4.37 -13.24 5.93
C VAL A 31 3.58 -13.46 4.65
N TYR A 32 3.85 -12.68 3.61
CA TYR A 32 3.06 -12.66 2.38
C TYR A 32 2.82 -14.04 1.75
N PRO A 33 3.82 -14.93 1.64
CA PRO A 33 3.60 -16.25 1.04
C PRO A 33 2.65 -17.16 1.83
N ALA A 34 2.52 -16.90 3.14
CA ALA A 34 1.65 -17.71 4.01
C ALA A 34 0.20 -17.19 4.04
N VAL A 35 -0.07 -16.02 3.48
CA VAL A 35 -1.42 -15.45 3.47
C VAL A 35 -2.26 -16.12 2.39
N SER A 36 -3.37 -16.73 2.80
CA SER A 36 -4.28 -17.43 1.88
C SER A 36 -5.33 -16.51 1.27
N HIS A 37 -5.59 -15.35 1.86
CA HIS A 37 -6.61 -14.41 1.40
C HIS A 37 -5.98 -13.06 1.06
N ARG A 38 -6.28 -12.54 -0.14
CA ARG A 38 -5.84 -11.24 -0.64
C ARG A 38 -7.01 -10.52 -1.29
N LEU A 39 -6.98 -9.19 -1.24
CA LEU A 39 -8.01 -8.41 -1.92
C LEU A 39 -7.83 -8.52 -3.43
N PRO A 40 -8.90 -8.83 -4.19
CA PRO A 40 -8.82 -8.86 -5.65
C PRO A 40 -8.38 -7.50 -6.21
N GLY A 41 -7.48 -7.53 -7.18
CA GLY A 41 -7.00 -6.31 -7.82
C GLY A 41 -6.03 -5.47 -6.98
N ALA A 42 -5.62 -5.94 -5.79
CA ALA A 42 -4.67 -5.22 -4.96
C ALA A 42 -3.30 -5.12 -5.65
N ILE A 43 -2.69 -3.94 -5.54
CA ILE A 43 -1.32 -3.73 -6.02
C ILE A 43 -0.38 -4.13 -4.90
N ARG A 44 0.55 -5.04 -5.20
CA ARG A 44 1.54 -5.53 -4.24
C ARG A 44 2.79 -4.68 -4.27
N ILE A 45 3.15 -4.06 -3.15
CA ILE A 45 4.44 -3.39 -2.98
C ILE A 45 5.07 -3.88 -1.69
N PRO A 46 6.17 -4.66 -1.76
CA PRO A 46 6.88 -5.10 -0.56
C PRO A 46 7.39 -3.90 0.25
N PRO A 47 7.19 -3.87 1.57
CA PRO A 47 7.58 -2.71 2.37
C PRO A 47 9.08 -2.64 2.66
N GLU A 48 9.82 -3.75 2.59
CA GLU A 48 11.20 -3.83 3.05
C GLU A 48 12.15 -2.91 2.28
N PRO A 49 12.11 -2.85 0.94
CA PRO A 49 12.97 -1.91 0.20
C PRO A 49 12.71 -0.45 0.56
N ILE A 50 11.44 -0.11 0.81
CA ILE A 50 11.05 1.25 1.20
C ILE A 50 11.61 1.58 2.59
N ILE A 51 11.44 0.66 3.53
CA ILE A 51 11.95 0.83 4.91
C ILE A 51 13.48 0.96 4.88
N ARG A 52 14.17 0.12 4.13
CA ARG A 52 15.62 0.22 4.00
C ARG A 52 16.05 1.55 3.39
N GLY A 53 15.33 2.03 2.37
CA GLY A 53 15.59 3.32 1.76
C GLY A 53 15.44 4.48 2.74
N LEU A 54 14.39 4.47 3.56
CA LEU A 54 14.16 5.47 4.60
C LEU A 54 15.24 5.43 5.67
N GLN A 55 15.64 4.24 6.12
CA GLN A 55 16.70 4.07 7.10
C GLN A 55 18.07 4.54 6.59
N ALA A 56 18.32 4.38 5.29
CA ALA A 56 19.55 4.82 4.64
C ALA A 56 19.50 6.29 4.21
N ALA A 57 18.43 7.01 4.52
CA ALA A 57 18.20 8.41 4.12
C ALA A 57 18.35 8.63 2.61
N ARG A 58 17.83 7.68 1.81
CA ARG A 58 17.86 7.81 0.34
C ARG A 58 16.99 8.97 -0.13
N PRO A 59 17.30 9.57 -1.29
CA PRO A 59 16.51 10.68 -1.81
C PRO A 59 15.03 10.31 -2.00
N ALA A 60 14.13 11.27 -1.74
CA ALA A 60 12.69 11.04 -1.86
C ALA A 60 12.29 10.56 -3.26
N ALA A 61 12.93 11.08 -4.31
CA ALA A 61 12.66 10.65 -5.69
C ALA A 61 12.97 9.18 -5.91
N GLU A 62 14.01 8.65 -5.26
CA GLU A 62 14.37 7.24 -5.34
C GLU A 62 13.36 6.36 -4.62
N ILE A 63 12.91 6.78 -3.44
CA ILE A 63 11.89 6.06 -2.68
C ILE A 63 10.56 6.08 -3.43
N ALA A 64 10.19 7.19 -4.04
CA ALA A 64 8.95 7.33 -4.80
C ALA A 64 8.84 6.36 -5.97
N LYS A 65 9.95 5.88 -6.52
CA LYS A 65 9.94 4.89 -7.60
C LYS A 65 9.25 3.59 -7.22
N HIS A 66 9.24 3.23 -5.95
CA HIS A 66 8.53 2.04 -5.49
C HIS A 66 7.01 2.14 -5.66
N PHE A 67 6.49 3.35 -5.84
CA PHE A 67 5.06 3.63 -5.94
C PHE A 67 4.61 4.00 -7.37
N GLU A 68 5.47 3.81 -8.37
CA GLU A 68 5.17 4.19 -9.76
C GLU A 68 3.94 3.49 -10.35
N SER A 69 3.63 2.28 -9.85
CA SER A 69 2.48 1.51 -10.32
C SER A 69 1.14 2.01 -9.77
N LEU A 70 1.16 2.92 -8.80
CA LEU A 70 -0.07 3.43 -8.20
C LEU A 70 -0.68 4.52 -9.09
N PRO A 71 -2.01 4.47 -9.34
CA PRO A 71 -2.68 5.51 -10.12
C PRO A 71 -2.69 6.82 -9.34
N PRO A 72 -2.32 7.97 -9.98
CA PRO A 72 -2.25 9.25 -9.29
C PRO A 72 -3.60 9.91 -9.03
N ASP A 73 -4.67 9.43 -9.66
CA ASP A 73 -6.01 10.03 -9.65
C ASP A 73 -7.00 9.30 -8.73
N ARG A 74 -6.51 8.37 -7.90
CA ARG A 74 -7.35 7.59 -6.99
C ARG A 74 -6.78 7.59 -5.59
N ASP A 75 -7.65 7.40 -4.61
CA ASP A 75 -7.24 7.18 -3.24
C ASP A 75 -6.53 5.84 -3.10
N ILE A 76 -5.61 5.75 -2.16
CA ILE A 76 -4.86 4.53 -1.87
C ILE A 76 -5.29 4.02 -0.51
N VAL A 77 -5.77 2.79 -0.46
CA VAL A 77 -6.11 2.10 0.79
C VAL A 77 -5.03 1.04 1.02
N ALA A 78 -4.11 1.33 1.91
CA ALA A 78 -3.03 0.41 2.25
C ALA A 78 -3.48 -0.57 3.33
N TYR A 79 -3.11 -1.83 3.19
CA TYR A 79 -3.37 -2.84 4.18
C TYR A 79 -2.21 -3.83 4.31
N CYS A 80 -2.13 -4.48 5.45
CA CYS A 80 -1.21 -5.57 5.70
C CYS A 80 -1.91 -6.69 6.47
N THR A 81 -1.36 -7.87 6.37
CA THR A 81 -1.85 -9.04 7.11
C THR A 81 -0.86 -9.45 8.17
#